data_285190d9950cc10ae940cfb937b29884
#
_entry.id   285190d9950cc10ae940cfb937b29884
#
_cell.length_a   1.000
_cell.length_b   1.000
_cell.length_c   1.000
_cell.angle_alpha   90.00
_cell.angle_beta   90.00
_cell.angle_gamma   90.00
#
_symmetry.space_group_name_H-M   'P 1'
#
loop_
_entity.id
_entity.type
_entity.pdbx_description
1 polymer ?
#
loop_
_entity_poly.entity_id
_entity_poly.type
_entity_poly.pdbx_seq_one_letter_code
_entity_poly.pdbx_strand_id
1 'polypeptide(L)'
;MNLVTVSGPPSSGKTSVILKTIKALGERGIKTGVVKFDCLYTDDDKLYARENIPVKKGLSGSLCPDHFFVSNIEEVVQWGRKEGLDLLITESAGLCNRCSPYIKDIKAVCVIDNLSGINTPRKIGPMLKTADIVVITKGDIVSQAEREVFASRVSAVNPEAMVMHINGLTGQGAYEFSTLLYDEEEDLV
;
A
#
# COMPACT_ATOMS: atom_id res chain seq x y z
N MET A 1 -12.86 5.42 11.71
CA MET A 1 -11.54 5.52 11.03
C MET A 1 -11.10 4.14 10.62
N ASN A 2 -11.00 3.90 9.34
CA ASN A 2 -10.52 2.65 8.77
C ASN A 2 -9.00 2.64 8.67
N LEU A 3 -8.39 1.46 8.70
CA LEU A 3 -6.95 1.26 8.57
C LEU A 3 -6.66 0.34 7.39
N VAL A 4 -5.68 0.73 6.58
CA VAL A 4 -5.20 -0.06 5.44
C VAL A 4 -3.68 -0.16 5.52
N THR A 5 -3.15 -1.36 5.31
CA THR A 5 -1.70 -1.58 5.28
C THR A 5 -1.22 -1.81 3.85
N VAL A 6 -0.29 -0.99 3.40
CA VAL A 6 0.33 -1.08 2.07
C VAL A 6 1.78 -1.52 2.22
N SER A 7 2.12 -2.62 1.59
CA SER A 7 3.48 -3.18 1.54
C SER A 7 3.86 -3.55 0.10
N GLY A 8 5.06 -4.01 -0.10
CA GLY A 8 5.59 -4.42 -1.40
C GLY A 8 7.07 -4.11 -1.55
N PRO A 9 7.76 -4.66 -2.53
CA PRO A 9 9.20 -4.45 -2.72
C PRO A 9 9.60 -2.98 -2.81
N PRO A 10 10.83 -2.62 -2.48
CA PRO A 10 11.36 -1.29 -2.75
C PRO A 10 11.16 -0.90 -4.21
N SER A 11 10.92 0.38 -4.47
CA SER A 11 10.71 0.94 -5.82
C SER A 11 9.51 0.38 -6.61
N SER A 12 8.63 -0.40 -5.98
CA SER A 12 7.41 -0.91 -6.64
C SER A 12 6.36 0.17 -6.95
N GLY A 13 6.54 1.41 -6.50
CA GLY A 13 5.62 2.52 -6.75
C GLY A 13 4.56 2.71 -5.65
N LYS A 14 4.74 2.15 -4.45
CA LYS A 14 3.82 2.31 -3.31
C LYS A 14 3.42 3.75 -3.07
N THR A 15 4.40 4.62 -2.81
CA THR A 15 4.20 6.04 -2.52
C THR A 15 3.42 6.75 -3.62
N SER A 16 3.76 6.48 -4.90
CA SER A 16 3.05 7.08 -6.04
C SER A 16 1.59 6.61 -6.13
N VAL A 17 1.33 5.32 -5.92
CA VAL A 17 -0.03 4.77 -5.88
C VAL A 17 -0.83 5.40 -4.74
N ILE A 18 -0.27 5.45 -3.53
CA ILE A 18 -0.92 6.04 -2.36
C ILE A 18 -1.27 7.50 -2.61
N LEU A 19 -0.34 8.31 -3.14
CA LEU A 19 -0.60 9.73 -3.44
C LEU A 19 -1.77 9.92 -4.42
N LYS A 20 -1.82 9.13 -5.50
CA LYS A 20 -2.93 9.20 -6.46
C LYS A 20 -4.26 8.74 -5.87
N THR A 21 -4.22 7.73 -5.01
CA THR A 21 -5.40 7.20 -4.33
C THR A 21 -5.93 8.19 -3.30
N ILE A 22 -5.06 8.85 -2.52
CA ILE A 22 -5.48 9.88 -1.56
C ILE A 22 -6.14 11.06 -2.27
N LYS A 23 -5.64 11.45 -3.45
CA LYS A 23 -6.30 12.48 -4.25
C LYS A 23 -7.73 12.07 -4.62
N ALA A 24 -7.94 10.84 -5.10
CA ALA A 24 -9.26 10.32 -5.42
C ALA A 24 -10.17 10.22 -4.18
N LEU A 25 -9.63 9.81 -3.02
CA LEU A 25 -10.35 9.80 -1.75
C LEU A 25 -10.75 11.23 -1.32
N GLY A 26 -9.86 12.21 -1.48
CA GLY A 26 -10.15 13.61 -1.19
C GLY A 26 -11.27 14.20 -2.06
N GLU A 27 -11.37 13.80 -3.33
CA GLU A 27 -12.48 14.16 -4.22
C GLU A 27 -13.83 13.60 -3.73
N ARG A 28 -13.82 12.51 -2.95
CA ARG A 28 -14.97 11.93 -2.27
C ARG A 28 -15.21 12.49 -0.87
N GLY A 29 -14.40 13.45 -0.41
CA GLY A 29 -14.51 14.05 0.92
C GLY A 29 -13.87 13.22 2.05
N ILE A 30 -13.15 12.14 1.74
CA ILE A 30 -12.53 11.24 2.73
C ILE A 30 -11.20 11.82 3.20
N LYS A 31 -11.11 12.16 4.48
CA LYS A 31 -9.89 12.67 5.09
C LYS A 31 -8.91 11.54 5.38
N THR A 32 -7.84 11.49 4.60
CA THR A 32 -6.86 10.39 4.65
C THR A 32 -5.51 10.90 5.16
N GLY A 33 -4.83 10.08 5.98
CA GLY A 33 -3.44 10.31 6.41
C GLY A 33 -2.57 9.08 6.19
N VAL A 34 -1.26 9.26 6.30
CA VAL A 34 -0.27 8.22 6.07
C VAL A 34 0.69 8.08 7.25
N VAL A 35 1.00 6.85 7.64
CA VAL A 35 2.18 6.56 8.47
C VAL A 35 3.19 5.77 7.63
N LYS A 36 4.34 6.38 7.39
CA LYS A 36 5.44 5.76 6.63
C LYS A 36 6.42 5.08 7.57
N PHE A 37 6.65 3.78 7.37
CA PHE A 37 7.64 2.99 8.11
C PHE A 37 8.85 2.67 7.23
N ASP A 38 10.04 2.98 7.76
CA ASP A 38 11.32 2.66 7.12
C ASP A 38 12.38 2.30 8.18
N CYS A 39 13.57 1.86 7.74
CA CYS A 39 14.65 1.48 8.66
C CYS A 39 15.36 2.69 9.25
N LEU A 40 16.15 3.39 8.44
CA LEU A 40 17.06 4.44 8.90
C LEU A 40 16.67 5.83 8.39
N TYR A 41 16.12 5.89 7.18
CA TYR A 41 15.85 7.15 6.52
C TYR A 41 14.75 6.99 5.44
N THR A 42 13.91 8.00 5.31
CA THR A 42 13.00 8.16 4.18
C THR A 42 12.73 9.63 3.93
N ASP A 43 12.57 10.01 2.68
CA ASP A 43 12.08 11.33 2.24
C ASP A 43 10.65 11.29 1.71
N ASP A 44 10.02 10.11 1.71
CA ASP A 44 8.66 9.94 1.22
C ASP A 44 7.64 10.76 2.05
N ASP A 45 7.92 10.95 3.34
CA ASP A 45 7.12 11.84 4.20
C ASP A 45 7.04 13.27 3.67
N LYS A 46 8.11 13.77 3.05
CA LYS A 46 8.12 15.11 2.41
C LYS A 46 7.23 15.17 1.17
N LEU A 47 7.06 14.05 0.46
CA LEU A 47 6.15 13.99 -0.70
C LEU A 47 4.69 14.12 -0.24
N TYR A 48 4.31 13.41 0.81
CA TYR A 48 2.97 13.54 1.40
C TYR A 48 2.73 14.94 1.97
N ALA A 49 3.69 15.49 2.70
CA ALA A 49 3.59 16.82 3.27
C ALA A 49 3.42 17.94 2.22
N ARG A 50 4.08 17.82 1.05
CA ARG A 50 3.92 18.78 -0.06
C ARG A 50 2.50 18.78 -0.64
N GLU A 51 1.79 17.67 -0.58
CA GLU A 51 0.40 17.53 -1.01
C GLU A 51 -0.60 17.85 0.15
N ASN A 52 -0.11 18.41 1.27
CA ASN A 52 -0.90 18.69 2.47
C ASN A 52 -1.59 17.46 3.09
N ILE A 53 -1.02 16.27 2.90
CA ILE A 53 -1.51 15.03 3.47
C ILE A 53 -0.93 14.88 4.88
N PRO A 54 -1.76 14.67 5.93
CA PRO A 54 -1.27 14.34 7.26
C PRO A 54 -0.35 13.13 7.21
N VAL A 55 0.89 13.29 7.67
CA VAL A 55 1.88 12.22 7.61
C VAL A 55 2.67 12.09 8.90
N LYS A 56 2.87 10.84 9.34
CA LYS A 56 3.77 10.49 10.44
C LYS A 56 4.84 9.53 9.93
N LYS A 57 6.05 9.63 10.45
CA LYS A 57 7.17 8.76 10.12
C LYS A 57 7.53 7.88 11.31
N GLY A 58 7.69 6.59 11.06
CA GLY A 58 8.23 5.61 12.00
C GLY A 58 9.56 5.05 11.48
N LEU A 59 10.63 5.24 12.24
CA LEU A 59 11.96 4.71 11.90
C LEU A 59 12.31 3.55 12.83
N SER A 60 12.47 2.36 12.27
CA SER A 60 12.68 1.12 13.03
C SER A 60 14.15 0.90 13.44
N GLY A 61 15.09 1.68 12.90
CA GLY A 61 16.52 1.49 13.14
C GLY A 61 17.01 0.15 12.59
N SER A 62 17.51 -0.70 13.47
CA SER A 62 17.98 -2.05 13.15
C SER A 62 16.87 -3.11 13.11
N LEU A 63 15.65 -2.76 13.49
CA LEU A 63 14.52 -3.68 13.45
C LEU A 63 13.89 -3.75 12.05
N CYS A 64 13.19 -4.83 11.76
CA CYS A 64 12.37 -4.93 10.56
C CYS A 64 11.22 -3.91 10.65
N PRO A 65 11.00 -3.04 9.62
CA PRO A 65 9.92 -2.06 9.64
C PRO A 65 8.53 -2.68 9.81
N ASP A 66 8.30 -3.87 9.26
CA ASP A 66 7.03 -4.58 9.38
C ASP A 66 6.75 -4.99 10.84
N HIS A 67 7.74 -5.56 11.53
CA HIS A 67 7.61 -5.90 12.95
C HIS A 67 7.48 -4.64 13.83
N PHE A 68 8.25 -3.61 13.51
CA PHE A 68 8.17 -2.34 14.22
C PHE A 68 6.78 -1.71 14.11
N PHE A 69 6.18 -1.73 12.92
CA PHE A 69 4.80 -1.27 12.72
C PHE A 69 3.81 -2.06 13.58
N VAL A 70 3.82 -3.40 13.49
CA VAL A 70 2.89 -4.25 14.24
C VAL A 70 3.01 -4.03 15.74
N SER A 71 4.24 -3.83 16.25
CA SER A 71 4.47 -3.55 17.67
C SER A 71 4.02 -2.16 18.12
N ASN A 72 3.80 -1.23 17.20
CA ASN A 72 3.41 0.16 17.49
C ASN A 72 2.02 0.51 16.94
N ILE A 73 1.19 -0.47 16.62
CA ILE A 73 -0.11 -0.27 16.00
C ILE A 73 -1.04 0.63 16.82
N GLU A 74 -1.02 0.51 18.13
CA GLU A 74 -1.85 1.34 19.02
C GLU A 74 -1.51 2.82 18.89
N GLU A 75 -0.21 3.16 18.85
CA GLU A 75 0.26 4.54 18.67
C GLU A 75 -0.16 5.09 17.31
N VAL A 76 -0.10 4.27 16.28
CA VAL A 76 -0.52 4.60 14.91
C VAL A 76 -2.01 4.91 14.87
N VAL A 77 -2.84 4.07 15.47
CA VAL A 77 -4.30 4.26 15.54
C VAL A 77 -4.66 5.51 16.35
N GLN A 78 -4.02 5.71 17.50
CA GLN A 78 -4.24 6.90 18.34
C GLN A 78 -3.90 8.20 17.59
N TRP A 79 -2.79 8.22 16.84
CA TRP A 79 -2.43 9.36 16.03
C TRP A 79 -3.49 9.65 14.95
N GLY A 80 -3.93 8.65 14.20
CA GLY A 80 -4.95 8.83 13.16
C GLY A 80 -6.27 9.37 13.73
N ARG A 81 -6.69 8.89 14.90
CA ARG A 81 -7.88 9.40 15.60
C ARG A 81 -7.71 10.83 16.04
N LYS A 82 -6.53 11.21 16.56
CA LYS A 82 -6.22 12.59 16.98
C LYS A 82 -6.24 13.55 15.81
N GLU A 83 -5.78 13.12 14.63
CA GLU A 83 -5.84 13.92 13.39
C GLU A 83 -7.27 14.01 12.81
N GLY A 84 -8.22 13.24 13.33
CA GLY A 84 -9.59 13.17 12.82
C GLY A 84 -9.66 12.60 11.40
N LEU A 85 -8.92 11.53 11.15
CA LEU A 85 -8.90 10.86 9.85
C LEU A 85 -10.08 9.91 9.71
N ASP A 86 -10.62 9.78 8.49
CA ASP A 86 -11.57 8.74 8.12
C ASP A 86 -10.85 7.46 7.72
N LEU A 87 -9.72 7.61 7.01
CA LEU A 87 -8.86 6.50 6.58
C LEU A 87 -7.40 6.76 6.95
N LEU A 88 -6.76 5.77 7.52
CA LEU A 88 -5.33 5.76 7.79
C LEU A 88 -4.64 4.70 6.93
N ILE A 89 -3.66 5.11 6.14
CA ILE A 89 -2.84 4.22 5.32
C ILE A 89 -1.47 4.08 5.99
N THR A 90 -1.05 2.84 6.26
CA THR A 90 0.32 2.57 6.68
C THR A 90 1.14 2.07 5.49
N GLU A 91 2.28 2.69 5.22
CA GLU A 91 3.19 2.32 4.15
C GLU A 91 4.48 1.75 4.72
N SER A 92 4.73 0.45 4.48
CA SER A 92 5.98 -0.21 4.87
C SER A 92 7.03 -0.14 3.77
N ALA A 93 8.31 -0.10 4.15
CA ALA A 93 9.45 -0.13 3.23
C ALA A 93 9.54 -1.42 2.40
N GLY A 94 8.97 -2.53 2.88
CA GLY A 94 8.91 -3.78 2.13
C GLY A 94 10.26 -4.46 1.92
N LEU A 95 11.17 -4.34 2.89
CA LEU A 95 12.55 -4.86 2.78
C LEU A 95 12.66 -6.35 3.07
N CYS A 96 11.66 -6.96 3.69
CA CYS A 96 11.73 -8.35 4.16
C CYS A 96 10.81 -9.28 3.35
N ASN A 97 11.38 -10.34 2.78
CA ASN A 97 10.61 -11.37 2.07
C ASN A 97 10.11 -12.49 3.01
N ARG A 98 10.32 -12.38 4.33
CA ARG A 98 9.98 -13.43 5.32
C ARG A 98 8.77 -13.08 6.17
N CYS A 99 8.35 -11.82 6.16
CA CYS A 99 7.23 -11.31 6.95
C CYS A 99 6.34 -10.40 6.13
N SER A 100 5.21 -10.04 6.68
CA SER A 100 4.34 -8.99 6.16
C SER A 100 3.88 -8.11 7.33
N PRO A 101 3.57 -6.84 7.09
CA PRO A 101 3.03 -5.93 8.12
C PRO A 101 1.51 -6.12 8.30
N TYR A 102 0.93 -7.17 7.75
CA TYR A 102 -0.53 -7.33 7.73
C TYR A 102 -1.05 -7.83 9.09
N ILE A 103 -2.15 -7.25 9.49
CA ILE A 103 -2.84 -7.54 10.75
C ILE A 103 -4.21 -8.09 10.39
N LYS A 104 -4.67 -9.10 11.14
CA LYS A 104 -5.97 -9.69 10.93
C LYS A 104 -7.08 -8.62 10.98
N ASP A 105 -8.06 -8.73 10.11
CA ASP A 105 -9.20 -7.83 9.97
C ASP A 105 -8.83 -6.38 9.55
N ILE A 106 -7.60 -6.18 9.10
CA ILE A 106 -7.14 -4.92 8.48
C ILE A 106 -6.83 -5.20 7.02
N LYS A 107 -7.40 -4.40 6.13
CA LYS A 107 -7.22 -4.54 4.66
C LYS A 107 -5.75 -4.48 4.28
N ALA A 108 -5.27 -5.51 3.60
CA ALA A 108 -3.88 -5.74 3.25
C ALA A 108 -3.65 -5.52 1.74
N VAL A 109 -2.76 -4.60 1.39
CA VAL A 109 -2.44 -4.27 0.00
C VAL A 109 -0.97 -4.56 -0.29
N CYS A 110 -0.71 -5.36 -1.34
CA CYS A 110 0.63 -5.56 -1.87
C CYS A 110 0.80 -4.80 -3.18
N VAL A 111 1.79 -3.90 -3.26
CA VAL A 111 2.15 -3.21 -4.49
C VAL A 111 3.39 -3.84 -5.09
N ILE A 112 3.29 -4.31 -6.32
CA ILE A 112 4.38 -4.93 -7.08
C ILE A 112 4.45 -4.30 -8.47
N ASP A 113 5.61 -4.31 -9.12
CA ASP A 113 5.75 -3.69 -10.44
C ASP A 113 6.14 -4.70 -11.53
N ASN A 114 5.72 -4.42 -12.76
CA ASN A 114 6.00 -5.27 -13.92
C ASN A 114 7.50 -5.39 -14.27
N LEU A 115 8.35 -4.46 -13.78
CA LEU A 115 9.80 -4.47 -14.08
C LEU A 115 10.60 -5.30 -13.08
N SER A 116 10.00 -5.73 -12.00
CA SER A 116 10.70 -6.47 -10.91
C SER A 116 11.13 -7.87 -11.31
N GLY A 117 10.75 -8.32 -12.51
CA GLY A 117 11.08 -9.62 -13.08
C GLY A 117 10.03 -10.70 -12.82
N ILE A 118 9.83 -11.54 -13.82
CA ILE A 118 8.76 -12.55 -13.91
C ILE A 118 8.67 -13.55 -12.73
N ASN A 119 9.77 -13.75 -12.02
CA ASN A 119 9.84 -14.66 -10.86
C ASN A 119 9.64 -13.93 -9.51
N THR A 120 9.53 -12.61 -9.51
CA THR A 120 9.37 -11.82 -8.28
C THR A 120 8.12 -12.18 -7.49
N PRO A 121 6.94 -12.45 -8.10
CA PRO A 121 5.75 -12.86 -7.35
C PRO A 121 6.00 -14.07 -6.42
N ARG A 122 6.82 -15.03 -6.85
CA ARG A 122 7.16 -16.20 -6.02
C ARG A 122 8.16 -15.88 -4.90
N LYS A 123 8.95 -14.80 -5.04
CA LYS A 123 10.05 -14.46 -4.12
C LYS A 123 9.63 -13.57 -2.97
N ILE A 124 8.61 -12.73 -3.13
CA ILE A 124 8.21 -11.75 -2.11
C ILE A 124 7.40 -12.33 -0.94
N GLY A 125 7.17 -13.65 -0.97
CA GLY A 125 6.69 -14.41 0.19
C GLY A 125 5.35 -13.94 0.78
N PRO A 126 5.29 -13.77 2.11
CA PRO A 126 4.04 -13.46 2.81
C PRO A 126 3.34 -12.18 2.33
N MET A 127 4.08 -11.13 1.97
CA MET A 127 3.50 -9.88 1.48
C MET A 127 2.54 -10.06 0.32
N LEU A 128 2.84 -10.99 -0.61
CA LEU A 128 1.92 -11.27 -1.71
C LEU A 128 0.87 -12.33 -1.32
N LYS A 129 1.29 -13.36 -0.60
CA LYS A 129 0.41 -14.51 -0.28
C LYS A 129 -0.77 -14.19 0.60
N THR A 130 -0.64 -13.14 1.44
CA THR A 130 -1.65 -12.77 2.45
C THR A 130 -2.27 -11.39 2.19
N ALA A 131 -2.05 -10.81 1.01
CA ALA A 131 -2.69 -9.57 0.61
C ALA A 131 -4.14 -9.83 0.15
N ASP A 132 -5.06 -8.94 0.51
CA ASP A 132 -6.42 -8.91 0.00
C ASP A 132 -6.48 -8.32 -1.41
N ILE A 133 -5.64 -7.31 -1.65
CA ILE A 133 -5.53 -6.60 -2.94
C ILE A 133 -4.06 -6.59 -3.38
N VAL A 134 -3.83 -6.92 -4.64
CA VAL A 134 -2.52 -6.78 -5.28
C VAL A 134 -2.60 -5.71 -6.37
N VAL A 135 -1.84 -4.65 -6.20
CA VAL A 135 -1.70 -3.58 -7.18
C VAL A 135 -0.44 -3.81 -8.00
N ILE A 136 -0.61 -3.94 -9.32
CA ILE A 136 0.50 -4.06 -10.27
C ILE A 136 0.73 -2.71 -10.94
N THR A 137 1.93 -2.17 -10.79
CA THR A 137 2.33 -0.87 -11.35
C THR A 137 3.20 -1.01 -12.59
N LYS A 138 3.53 0.12 -13.22
CA LYS A 138 4.46 0.24 -14.36
C LYS A 138 4.06 -0.63 -15.57
N GLY A 139 2.76 -0.84 -15.75
CA GLY A 139 2.24 -1.58 -16.91
C GLY A 139 2.34 -0.80 -18.22
N ASP A 140 2.52 0.52 -18.15
CA ASP A 140 2.66 1.42 -19.29
C ASP A 140 4.00 1.30 -20.03
N ILE A 141 5.01 0.72 -19.39
CA ILE A 141 6.37 0.56 -19.95
C ILE A 141 6.73 -0.87 -20.32
N VAL A 142 5.76 -1.77 -20.32
CA VAL A 142 5.90 -3.16 -20.78
C VAL A 142 4.81 -3.49 -21.79
N SER A 143 5.00 -4.53 -22.60
CA SER A 143 3.99 -4.99 -23.55
C SER A 143 2.76 -5.56 -22.85
N GLN A 144 1.64 -5.64 -23.58
CA GLN A 144 0.44 -6.29 -23.06
C GLN A 144 0.69 -7.76 -22.69
N ALA A 145 1.44 -8.48 -23.50
CA ALA A 145 1.78 -9.88 -23.21
C ALA A 145 2.57 -10.03 -21.90
N GLU A 146 3.53 -9.16 -21.64
CA GLU A 146 4.29 -9.16 -20.39
C GLU A 146 3.38 -8.87 -19.19
N ARG A 147 2.45 -7.91 -19.31
CA ARG A 147 1.45 -7.61 -18.25
C ARG A 147 0.58 -8.83 -17.92
N GLU A 148 0.04 -9.48 -18.95
CA GLU A 148 -0.82 -10.66 -18.78
C GLU A 148 -0.07 -11.82 -18.12
N VAL A 149 1.15 -12.09 -18.58
CA VAL A 149 2.00 -13.14 -17.99
C VAL A 149 2.35 -12.81 -16.55
N PHE A 150 2.68 -11.54 -16.23
CA PHE A 150 3.02 -11.13 -14.88
C PHE A 150 1.81 -11.23 -13.94
N ALA A 151 0.63 -10.74 -14.37
CA ALA A 151 -0.61 -10.84 -13.61
C ALA A 151 -1.00 -12.30 -13.34
N SER A 152 -0.88 -13.18 -14.34
CA SER A 152 -1.09 -14.63 -14.17
C SER A 152 -0.15 -15.24 -13.12
N ARG A 153 1.11 -14.79 -13.05
CA ARG A 153 2.06 -15.22 -12.02
C ARG A 153 1.70 -14.71 -10.61
N VAL A 154 1.17 -13.51 -10.52
CA VAL A 154 0.64 -12.96 -9.26
C VAL A 154 -0.54 -13.80 -8.78
N SER A 155 -1.55 -14.01 -9.64
CA SER A 155 -2.74 -14.82 -9.30
C SER A 155 -2.41 -16.27 -8.97
N ALA A 156 -1.37 -16.86 -9.59
CA ALA A 156 -0.92 -18.19 -9.24
C ALA A 156 -0.29 -18.31 -7.84
N VAL A 157 0.21 -17.20 -7.28
CA VAL A 157 0.77 -17.16 -5.91
C VAL A 157 -0.30 -16.86 -4.87
N ASN A 158 -1.24 -15.98 -5.20
CA ASN A 158 -2.38 -15.65 -4.35
C ASN A 158 -3.67 -15.58 -5.20
N PRO A 159 -4.37 -16.71 -5.36
CA PRO A 159 -5.59 -16.77 -6.15
C PRO A 159 -6.78 -16.06 -5.50
N GLU A 160 -6.74 -15.79 -4.21
CA GLU A 160 -7.82 -15.11 -3.47
C GLU A 160 -7.72 -13.59 -3.55
N ALA A 161 -6.55 -13.06 -3.90
CA ALA A 161 -6.37 -11.61 -3.97
C ALA A 161 -7.08 -10.99 -5.18
N MET A 162 -7.69 -9.84 -4.96
CA MET A 162 -8.11 -8.98 -6.06
C MET A 162 -6.87 -8.37 -6.72
N VAL A 163 -6.67 -8.63 -8.01
CA VAL A 163 -5.54 -8.08 -8.78
C VAL A 163 -5.99 -6.90 -9.63
N MET A 164 -5.29 -5.78 -9.53
CA MET A 164 -5.58 -4.59 -10.33
C MET A 164 -4.31 -3.89 -10.81
N HIS A 165 -4.45 -3.10 -11.87
CA HIS A 165 -3.36 -2.31 -12.43
C HIS A 165 -3.55 -0.84 -12.13
N ILE A 166 -2.51 -0.17 -11.62
CA ILE A 166 -2.52 1.27 -11.37
C ILE A 166 -1.28 1.91 -12.01
N ASN A 167 -1.51 2.98 -12.77
CA ASN A 167 -0.43 3.83 -13.23
C ASN A 167 -0.16 4.92 -12.17
N GLY A 168 0.94 4.77 -11.43
CA GLY A 168 1.32 5.71 -10.37
C GLY A 168 1.68 7.12 -10.86
N LEU A 169 1.92 7.32 -12.16
CA LEU A 169 2.19 8.64 -12.75
C LEU A 169 0.89 9.36 -13.13
N THR A 170 0.03 8.70 -13.91
CA THR A 170 -1.23 9.29 -14.41
C THR A 170 -2.37 9.22 -13.41
N GLY A 171 -2.37 8.23 -12.51
CA GLY A 171 -3.45 7.94 -11.59
C GLY A 171 -4.54 7.03 -12.18
N GLN A 172 -4.36 6.50 -13.40
CA GLN A 172 -5.31 5.53 -13.95
C GLN A 172 -5.46 4.33 -13.02
N GLY A 173 -6.68 3.96 -12.69
CA GLY A 173 -7.02 2.89 -11.73
C GLY A 173 -7.04 3.34 -10.26
N ALA A 174 -6.62 4.57 -9.93
CA ALA A 174 -6.57 5.02 -8.54
C ALA A 174 -7.96 5.33 -7.97
N TYR A 175 -8.91 5.77 -8.79
CA TYR A 175 -10.28 6.00 -8.36
C TYR A 175 -10.96 4.69 -7.95
N GLU A 176 -10.91 3.68 -8.80
CA GLU A 176 -11.45 2.35 -8.53
C GLU A 176 -10.78 1.72 -7.31
N PHE A 177 -9.48 1.92 -7.16
CA PHE A 177 -8.77 1.46 -5.96
C PHE A 177 -9.24 2.20 -4.71
N SER A 178 -9.53 3.49 -4.79
CA SER A 178 -10.03 4.27 -3.66
C SER A 178 -11.36 3.75 -3.12
N THR A 179 -12.25 3.26 -4.01
CA THR A 179 -13.54 2.67 -3.60
C THR A 179 -13.35 1.34 -2.85
N LEU A 180 -12.32 0.58 -3.20
CA LEU A 180 -11.99 -0.66 -2.50
C LEU A 180 -11.35 -0.44 -1.11
N LEU A 181 -10.69 0.71 -0.92
CA LEU A 181 -10.05 1.02 0.37
C LEU A 181 -11.01 1.60 1.39
N TYR A 182 -12.03 2.34 0.93
CA TYR A 182 -13.02 2.98 1.79
C TYR A 182 -14.40 2.85 1.16
N ASP A 183 -15.28 2.10 1.82
CA ASP A 183 -16.67 1.94 1.47
C ASP A 183 -17.52 2.71 2.48
N GLU A 184 -18.36 3.63 1.99
CA GLU A 184 -19.22 4.47 2.82
C GLU A 184 -20.38 3.67 3.45
N GLU A 185 -20.70 2.49 2.91
CA GLU A 185 -21.77 1.65 3.42
C GLU A 185 -21.40 0.85 4.68
N GLU A 186 -20.10 0.62 4.96
CA GLU A 186 -19.66 -0.10 6.16
C GLU A 186 -19.70 0.75 7.44
N ASP A 187 -19.77 2.08 7.36
CA ASP A 187 -19.83 2.98 8.53
C ASP A 187 -21.28 3.24 9.04
N LEU A 188 -22.30 2.60 8.45
CA LEU A 188 -23.73 2.79 8.81
C LEU A 188 -24.30 1.67 9.71
N VAL A 189 -23.46 0.80 10.30
CA VAL A 189 -23.88 -0.28 11.19
C VAL A 189 -23.41 -0.07 12.62
#